data_2ae51d227e914e48bf14cf654233b9ee
#
_entry.id   2ae51d227e914e48bf14cf654233b9ee
#
_cell.length_a   1.000
_cell.length_b   1.000
_cell.length_c   1.000
_cell.angle_alpha   90.00
_cell.angle_beta   90.00
_cell.angle_gamma   90.00
#
_symmetry.space_group_name_H-M   'P 1'
#
loop_
_entity.id
_entity.type
_entity.pdbx_description
1 polymer ?
#
loop_
_entity_poly.entity_id
_entity_poly.type
_entity_poly.pdbx_seq_one_letter_code
_entity_poly.pdbx_strand_id
1 'polypeptide(L)'
;MHLIDTKPSRIEALGATFNQLQQGLTTIKWLCQLTQLLQHHRGATMAYLSGSQDFLLQIEQLQLSIESARYLITELNNNNYPCIPQDQLNNINNNWKTIAIGWQQDQVMHNFEFHSHLIDSCNKLLRLCMMEQLKPILLHSNSSHQALLEEVFVALPNSIENLAMLRGLSTNVAVIKACGKDSHAKISFLIKETEQQNKNLVQAVNTLSPDSYLVKTYQKPLHKFLLTVKMSILESPEVTADSSLLFTMSTDIIDTQWLAVSQGIQRIEDSAYRALIKA
;
A
#
# COMPACT_ATOMS: atom_id res chain seq x y z
N MET A 1 -53.32 4.48 9.21
CA MET A 1 -52.22 4.32 10.16
C MET A 1 -51.06 5.15 9.60
N HIS A 2 -50.92 6.42 10.05
CA HIS A 2 -49.89 7.31 9.57
C HIS A 2 -48.58 6.91 10.25
N LEU A 3 -47.61 6.38 9.48
CA LEU A 3 -46.21 6.28 9.91
C LEU A 3 -45.72 7.71 10.14
N ILE A 4 -45.48 8.07 11.40
CA ILE A 4 -44.78 9.29 11.77
C ILE A 4 -43.31 9.09 11.37
N ASP A 5 -42.94 9.70 10.26
CA ASP A 5 -41.55 9.78 9.80
C ASP A 5 -40.82 10.76 10.75
N THR A 6 -40.40 10.24 11.91
CA THR A 6 -39.62 11.03 12.89
C THR A 6 -38.20 11.18 12.35
N LYS A 7 -37.85 12.41 11.87
CA LYS A 7 -36.46 12.75 11.57
C LYS A 7 -35.59 12.42 12.78
N PRO A 8 -34.46 11.73 12.60
CA PRO A 8 -33.56 11.43 13.70
C PRO A 8 -33.14 12.71 14.44
N SER A 9 -33.04 12.63 15.77
CA SER A 9 -32.54 13.75 16.55
C SER A 9 -31.11 14.13 16.10
N ARG A 10 -30.71 15.41 16.31
CA ARG A 10 -29.34 15.86 15.97
C ARG A 10 -28.28 14.97 16.61
N ILE A 11 -28.51 14.45 17.81
CA ILE A 11 -27.60 13.56 18.54
C ILE A 11 -27.51 12.20 17.85
N GLU A 12 -28.64 11.63 17.41
CA GLU A 12 -28.65 10.34 16.68
C GLU A 12 -27.95 10.46 15.33
N ALA A 13 -28.17 11.54 14.58
CA ALA A 13 -27.49 11.81 13.31
C ALA A 13 -25.98 11.97 13.49
N LEU A 14 -25.53 12.67 14.54
CA LEU A 14 -24.11 12.83 14.85
C LEU A 14 -23.47 11.49 15.26
N GLY A 15 -24.19 10.68 16.05
CA GLY A 15 -23.75 9.34 16.46
C GLY A 15 -23.60 8.40 15.26
N ALA A 16 -24.53 8.42 14.31
CA ALA A 16 -24.45 7.64 13.09
C ALA A 16 -23.22 8.03 12.23
N THR A 17 -23.01 9.34 12.04
CA THR A 17 -21.84 9.86 11.29
C THR A 17 -20.53 9.49 11.97
N PHE A 18 -20.46 9.54 13.30
CA PHE A 18 -19.27 9.12 14.05
C PHE A 18 -18.96 7.63 13.85
N ASN A 19 -19.98 6.76 13.97
CA ASN A 19 -19.82 5.32 13.77
C ASN A 19 -19.40 4.99 12.34
N GLN A 20 -20.00 5.65 11.34
CA GLN A 20 -19.62 5.51 9.94
C GLN A 20 -18.17 5.91 9.71
N LEU A 21 -17.72 7.05 10.24
CA LEU A 21 -16.33 7.51 10.15
C LEU A 21 -15.37 6.51 10.78
N GLN A 22 -15.67 6.04 11.99
CA GLN A 22 -14.85 5.10 12.72
C GLN A 22 -14.70 3.77 11.95
N GLN A 23 -15.79 3.25 11.40
CA GLN A 23 -15.76 2.05 10.59
C GLN A 23 -14.96 2.25 9.31
N GLY A 24 -15.16 3.39 8.60
CA GLY A 24 -14.40 3.74 7.41
C GLY A 24 -12.90 3.83 7.66
N LEU A 25 -12.47 4.50 8.72
CA LEU A 25 -11.06 4.59 9.12
C LEU A 25 -10.46 3.22 9.47
N THR A 26 -11.23 2.39 10.17
CA THR A 26 -10.78 1.04 10.52
C THR A 26 -10.61 0.18 9.28
N THR A 27 -11.56 0.22 8.34
CA THR A 27 -11.47 -0.47 7.05
C THR A 27 -10.25 -0.01 6.24
N ILE A 28 -10.00 1.29 6.19
CA ILE A 28 -8.83 1.88 5.52
C ILE A 28 -7.52 1.37 6.14
N LYS A 29 -7.40 1.35 7.47
CA LYS A 29 -6.21 0.83 8.17
C LYS A 29 -5.95 -0.64 7.80
N TRP A 30 -6.98 -1.46 7.75
CA TRP A 30 -6.86 -2.87 7.35
C TRP A 30 -6.53 -3.06 5.87
N LEU A 31 -7.07 -2.21 4.98
CA LEU A 31 -6.69 -2.23 3.55
C LEU A 31 -5.21 -1.85 3.35
N CYS A 32 -4.70 -0.85 4.09
CA CYS A 32 -3.27 -0.52 4.07
C CYS A 32 -2.41 -1.70 4.53
N GLN A 33 -2.80 -2.35 5.63
CA GLN A 33 -2.09 -3.53 6.13
C GLN A 33 -2.14 -4.70 5.15
N LEU A 34 -3.30 -4.97 4.55
CA LEU A 34 -3.42 -6.00 3.52
C LEU A 34 -2.51 -5.70 2.32
N THR A 35 -2.48 -4.45 1.86
CA THR A 35 -1.62 -4.04 0.74
C THR A 35 -0.14 -4.26 1.07
N GLN A 36 0.31 -3.86 2.24
CA GLN A 36 1.68 -4.08 2.71
C GLN A 36 2.03 -5.58 2.76
N LEU A 37 1.15 -6.41 3.34
CA LEU A 37 1.34 -7.86 3.43
C LEU A 37 1.43 -8.50 2.03
N LEU A 38 0.59 -8.08 1.09
CA LEU A 38 0.62 -8.55 -0.31
C LEU A 38 1.94 -8.16 -1.01
N GLN A 39 2.45 -6.97 -0.76
CA GLN A 39 3.74 -6.53 -1.30
C GLN A 39 4.90 -7.37 -0.74
N HIS A 40 4.87 -7.69 0.56
CA HIS A 40 5.87 -8.57 1.19
C HIS A 40 5.78 -10.00 0.63
N HIS A 41 4.56 -10.54 0.51
CA HIS A 41 4.32 -11.87 -0.05
C HIS A 41 4.81 -11.96 -1.50
N ARG A 42 4.51 -10.97 -2.36
CA ARG A 42 5.03 -10.89 -3.73
C ARG A 42 6.57 -10.94 -3.77
N GLY A 43 7.22 -10.15 -2.92
CA GLY A 43 8.67 -10.12 -2.87
C GLY A 43 9.28 -11.46 -2.43
N ALA A 44 8.71 -12.09 -1.40
CA ALA A 44 9.17 -13.37 -0.87
C ALA A 44 8.91 -14.52 -1.86
N THR A 45 7.72 -14.58 -2.49
CA THR A 45 7.42 -15.61 -3.52
C THR A 45 8.31 -15.46 -4.75
N MET A 46 8.61 -14.24 -5.20
CA MET A 46 9.57 -14.04 -6.29
C MET A 46 10.95 -14.58 -5.95
N ALA A 47 11.47 -14.30 -4.74
CA ALA A 47 12.76 -14.79 -4.31
C ALA A 47 12.77 -16.33 -4.24
N TYR A 48 11.73 -16.94 -3.68
CA TYR A 48 11.58 -18.39 -3.60
C TYR A 48 11.51 -19.05 -4.97
N LEU A 49 10.64 -18.58 -5.86
CA LEU A 49 10.47 -19.10 -7.21
C LEU A 49 11.72 -18.89 -8.09
N SER A 50 12.58 -17.94 -7.73
CA SER A 50 13.88 -17.73 -8.36
C SER A 50 14.98 -18.65 -7.83
N GLY A 51 14.68 -19.49 -6.81
CA GLY A 51 15.59 -20.51 -6.27
C GLY A 51 16.03 -20.30 -4.81
N SER A 52 15.63 -19.23 -4.13
CA SER A 52 15.98 -18.97 -2.72
C SER A 52 14.99 -19.62 -1.75
N GLN A 53 15.30 -20.81 -1.26
CA GLN A 53 14.43 -21.60 -0.37
C GLN A 53 14.23 -20.97 1.02
N ASP A 54 15.08 -20.06 1.43
CA ASP A 54 15.05 -19.42 2.77
C ASP A 54 13.77 -18.62 3.02
N PHE A 55 13.04 -18.25 1.96
CA PHE A 55 11.81 -17.46 2.06
C PHE A 55 10.56 -18.29 2.37
N LEU A 56 10.60 -19.63 2.36
CA LEU A 56 9.40 -20.47 2.52
C LEU A 56 8.64 -20.19 3.81
N LEU A 57 9.33 -20.20 4.95
CA LEU A 57 8.69 -19.93 6.25
C LEU A 57 8.05 -18.53 6.32
N GLN A 58 8.73 -17.54 5.76
CA GLN A 58 8.20 -16.17 5.69
C GLN A 58 6.94 -16.10 4.84
N ILE A 59 6.89 -16.80 3.71
CA ILE A 59 5.71 -16.86 2.84
C ILE A 59 4.52 -17.46 3.59
N GLU A 60 4.70 -18.58 4.28
CA GLU A 60 3.65 -19.22 5.07
C GLU A 60 3.08 -18.29 6.17
N GLN A 61 3.95 -17.58 6.89
CA GLN A 61 3.55 -16.60 7.90
C GLN A 61 2.78 -15.43 7.29
N LEU A 62 3.21 -14.94 6.11
CA LEU A 62 2.53 -13.88 5.39
C LEU A 62 1.15 -14.33 4.90
N GLN A 63 1.00 -15.57 4.41
CA GLN A 63 -0.31 -16.12 4.01
C GLN A 63 -1.29 -16.11 5.18
N LEU A 64 -0.89 -16.56 6.36
CA LEU A 64 -1.75 -16.52 7.55
C LEU A 64 -2.15 -15.08 7.92
N SER A 65 -1.22 -14.14 7.82
CA SER A 65 -1.47 -12.73 8.10
C SER A 65 -2.42 -12.09 7.09
N ILE A 66 -2.29 -12.43 5.80
CA ILE A 66 -3.17 -11.97 4.72
C ILE A 66 -4.58 -12.54 4.92
N GLU A 67 -4.72 -13.83 5.25
CA GLU A 67 -6.04 -14.43 5.54
C GLU A 67 -6.73 -13.72 6.72
N SER A 68 -5.99 -13.43 7.78
CA SER A 68 -6.52 -12.70 8.94
C SER A 68 -6.97 -11.29 8.57
N ALA A 69 -6.17 -10.55 7.80
CA ALA A 69 -6.53 -9.20 7.36
C ALA A 69 -7.78 -9.20 6.46
N ARG A 70 -7.88 -10.14 5.52
CA ARG A 70 -9.03 -10.30 4.63
C ARG A 70 -10.30 -10.66 5.39
N TYR A 71 -10.19 -11.57 6.37
CA TYR A 71 -11.32 -11.92 7.23
C TYR A 71 -11.85 -10.69 7.97
N LEU A 72 -10.97 -9.91 8.59
CA LEU A 72 -11.35 -8.70 9.33
C LEU A 72 -11.98 -7.63 8.43
N ILE A 73 -11.46 -7.43 7.21
CA ILE A 73 -12.06 -6.51 6.23
C ILE A 73 -13.48 -6.99 5.86
N THR A 74 -13.66 -8.30 5.66
CA THR A 74 -14.97 -8.88 5.32
C THR A 74 -15.97 -8.69 6.46
N GLU A 75 -15.57 -8.98 7.71
CA GLU A 75 -16.40 -8.77 8.90
C GLU A 75 -16.79 -7.30 9.09
N LEU A 76 -15.84 -6.38 8.93
CA LEU A 76 -16.12 -4.94 8.98
C LEU A 76 -17.13 -4.52 7.91
N ASN A 77 -17.02 -5.08 6.70
CA ASN A 77 -17.91 -4.71 5.60
C ASN A 77 -19.32 -5.31 5.73
N ASN A 78 -19.50 -6.36 6.53
CA ASN A 78 -20.81 -6.96 6.83
C ASN A 78 -21.60 -6.17 7.89
N ASN A 79 -21.00 -5.15 8.50
CA ASN A 79 -21.63 -4.31 9.51
C ASN A 79 -22.57 -3.25 8.87
N ASN A 80 -23.18 -2.41 9.72
CA ASN A 80 -24.21 -1.41 9.33
C ASN A 80 -23.72 -0.33 8.35
N TYR A 81 -22.41 -0.12 8.20
CA TYR A 81 -21.81 0.92 7.35
C TYR A 81 -20.77 0.32 6.39
N PRO A 82 -21.19 -0.49 5.39
CA PRO A 82 -20.26 -1.08 4.45
C PRO A 82 -19.49 0.01 3.67
N CYS A 83 -18.17 -0.12 3.62
CA CYS A 83 -17.29 0.83 2.96
C CYS A 83 -16.84 0.36 1.57
N ILE A 84 -16.98 -0.93 1.30
CA ILE A 84 -16.51 -1.57 0.07
C ILE A 84 -17.70 -2.21 -0.65
N PRO A 85 -17.91 -1.95 -1.95
CA PRO A 85 -18.89 -2.68 -2.75
C PRO A 85 -18.62 -4.19 -2.69
N GLN A 86 -19.68 -4.99 -2.51
CA GLN A 86 -19.56 -6.43 -2.27
C GLN A 86 -18.89 -7.18 -3.42
N ASP A 87 -19.13 -6.76 -4.65
CA ASP A 87 -18.49 -7.32 -5.85
C ASP A 87 -16.96 -7.08 -5.84
N GLN A 88 -16.52 -5.91 -5.42
CA GLN A 88 -15.10 -5.58 -5.31
C GLN A 88 -14.42 -6.35 -4.17
N LEU A 89 -15.09 -6.51 -3.03
CA LEU A 89 -14.60 -7.35 -1.95
C LEU A 89 -14.47 -8.82 -2.37
N ASN A 90 -15.49 -9.35 -3.07
CA ASN A 90 -15.46 -10.69 -3.63
C ASN A 90 -14.31 -10.85 -4.64
N ASN A 91 -14.05 -9.83 -5.46
CA ASN A 91 -12.95 -9.86 -6.43
C ASN A 91 -11.58 -9.96 -5.73
N ILE A 92 -11.31 -9.15 -4.70
CA ILE A 92 -10.09 -9.27 -3.89
C ILE A 92 -9.97 -10.68 -3.30
N ASN A 93 -11.04 -11.19 -2.71
CA ASN A 93 -11.04 -12.50 -2.08
C ASN A 93 -10.76 -13.64 -3.08
N ASN A 94 -11.32 -13.57 -4.27
CA ASN A 94 -11.11 -14.58 -5.31
C ASN A 94 -9.69 -14.48 -5.92
N ASN A 95 -9.19 -13.26 -6.18
CA ASN A 95 -7.83 -13.06 -6.69
C ASN A 95 -6.78 -13.57 -5.70
N TRP A 96 -6.97 -13.33 -4.40
CA TRP A 96 -6.07 -13.88 -3.40
C TRP A 96 -6.09 -15.41 -3.36
N LYS A 97 -7.28 -16.05 -3.42
CA LYS A 97 -7.38 -17.52 -3.51
C LYS A 97 -6.60 -18.08 -4.69
N THR A 98 -6.68 -17.42 -5.84
CA THR A 98 -5.91 -17.80 -7.04
C THR A 98 -4.41 -17.74 -6.78
N ILE A 99 -3.93 -16.70 -6.09
CA ILE A 99 -2.52 -16.54 -5.74
C ILE A 99 -2.08 -17.58 -4.69
N ALA A 100 -2.89 -17.79 -3.65
CA ALA A 100 -2.50 -18.64 -2.51
C ALA A 100 -2.44 -20.13 -2.85
N ILE A 101 -3.22 -20.59 -3.84
CA ILE A 101 -3.29 -22.00 -4.21
C ILE A 101 -2.29 -22.31 -5.32
N GLY A 102 -1.30 -23.15 -5.02
CA GLY A 102 -0.37 -23.69 -6.04
C GLY A 102 0.72 -22.71 -6.49
N TRP A 103 0.92 -21.60 -5.78
CA TRP A 103 1.93 -20.59 -6.11
C TRP A 103 3.35 -21.13 -6.30
N GLN A 104 3.70 -22.26 -5.65
CA GLN A 104 5.00 -22.91 -5.79
C GLN A 104 5.28 -23.42 -7.22
N GLN A 105 4.24 -23.60 -8.02
CA GLN A 105 4.33 -24.07 -9.41
C GLN A 105 4.21 -22.92 -10.42
N ASP A 106 4.01 -21.69 -9.95
CA ASP A 106 3.88 -20.53 -10.81
C ASP A 106 5.21 -20.18 -11.51
N GLN A 107 5.11 -19.62 -12.69
CA GLN A 107 6.22 -18.87 -13.26
C GLN A 107 6.43 -17.57 -12.49
N VAL A 108 7.68 -17.21 -12.21
CA VAL A 108 8.05 -16.01 -11.41
C VAL A 108 7.29 -14.77 -11.85
N MET A 109 7.25 -14.48 -13.16
CA MET A 109 6.61 -13.27 -13.67
C MET A 109 5.08 -13.34 -13.63
N HIS A 110 4.46 -14.50 -13.82
CA HIS A 110 3.02 -14.65 -13.65
C HIS A 110 2.61 -14.40 -12.19
N ASN A 111 3.34 -14.99 -11.25
CA ASN A 111 3.10 -14.75 -9.83
C ASN A 111 3.24 -13.27 -9.46
N PHE A 112 4.27 -12.60 -9.98
CA PHE A 112 4.45 -11.16 -9.82
C PHE A 112 3.26 -10.34 -10.36
N GLU A 113 2.77 -10.66 -11.56
CA GLU A 113 1.67 -9.94 -12.20
C GLU A 113 0.34 -10.13 -11.46
N PHE A 114 0.03 -11.34 -10.99
CA PHE A 114 -1.15 -11.61 -10.17
C PHE A 114 -1.16 -10.78 -8.87
N HIS A 115 -0.04 -10.75 -8.16
CA HIS A 115 0.09 -9.91 -6.97
C HIS A 115 -0.07 -8.42 -7.30
N SER A 116 0.58 -7.95 -8.36
CA SER A 116 0.53 -6.54 -8.77
C SER A 116 -0.89 -6.11 -9.11
N HIS A 117 -1.67 -6.98 -9.78
CA HIS A 117 -3.08 -6.73 -10.07
C HIS A 117 -3.94 -6.66 -8.79
N LEU A 118 -3.70 -7.57 -7.83
CA LEU A 118 -4.42 -7.56 -6.56
C LEU A 118 -4.06 -6.33 -5.72
N ILE A 119 -2.80 -5.94 -5.66
CA ILE A 119 -2.32 -4.73 -4.97
C ILE A 119 -2.95 -3.46 -5.59
N ASP A 120 -3.01 -3.37 -6.92
CA ASP A 120 -3.68 -2.26 -7.61
C ASP A 120 -5.17 -2.20 -7.25
N SER A 121 -5.84 -3.34 -7.16
CA SER A 121 -7.23 -3.43 -6.71
C SER A 121 -7.39 -2.92 -5.26
N CYS A 122 -6.50 -3.28 -4.35
CA CYS A 122 -6.49 -2.76 -2.97
C CYS A 122 -6.27 -1.24 -2.93
N ASN A 123 -5.34 -0.72 -3.73
CA ASN A 123 -5.08 0.72 -3.83
C ASN A 123 -6.30 1.50 -4.39
N LYS A 124 -7.04 0.93 -5.35
CA LYS A 124 -8.30 1.49 -5.83
C LYS A 124 -9.36 1.55 -4.74
N LEU A 125 -9.46 0.50 -3.92
CA LEU A 125 -10.39 0.50 -2.77
C LEU A 125 -10.00 1.50 -1.69
N LEU A 126 -8.71 1.68 -1.41
CA LEU A 126 -8.25 2.73 -0.49
C LEU A 126 -8.73 4.11 -0.95
N ARG A 127 -8.59 4.42 -2.24
CA ARG A 127 -9.09 5.69 -2.81
C ARG A 127 -10.59 5.80 -2.72
N LEU A 128 -11.34 4.74 -3.02
CA LEU A 128 -12.81 4.72 -2.91
C LEU A 128 -13.25 5.01 -1.49
N CYS A 129 -12.72 4.27 -0.50
CA CYS A 129 -13.04 4.47 0.91
C CYS A 129 -12.69 5.91 1.37
N MET A 130 -11.56 6.45 0.96
CA MET A 130 -11.18 7.84 1.22
C MET A 130 -12.21 8.83 0.65
N MET A 131 -12.60 8.64 -0.62
CA MET A 131 -13.54 9.55 -1.30
C MET A 131 -14.94 9.53 -0.68
N GLU A 132 -15.43 8.37 -0.25
CA GLU A 132 -16.79 8.22 0.24
C GLU A 132 -16.91 8.46 1.76
N GLN A 133 -15.89 8.07 2.54
CA GLN A 133 -15.99 8.12 4.00
C GLN A 133 -15.31 9.35 4.62
N LEU A 134 -14.19 9.81 4.07
CA LEU A 134 -13.39 10.87 4.69
C LEU A 134 -13.58 12.23 4.03
N LYS A 135 -13.60 12.27 2.71
CA LYS A 135 -13.68 13.51 1.94
C LYS A 135 -14.91 14.35 2.25
N PRO A 136 -16.14 13.79 2.38
CA PRO A 136 -17.32 14.59 2.70
C PRO A 136 -17.21 15.31 4.05
N ILE A 137 -16.57 14.67 5.05
CA ILE A 137 -16.42 15.23 6.40
C ILE A 137 -15.36 16.34 6.44
N LEU A 138 -14.24 16.11 5.73
CA LEU A 138 -13.06 16.97 5.84
C LEU A 138 -13.10 18.19 4.93
N LEU A 139 -13.67 18.09 3.72
CA LEU A 139 -13.66 19.21 2.77
C LEU A 139 -14.59 20.37 3.17
N HIS A 140 -15.60 20.12 3.99
CA HIS A 140 -16.40 21.21 4.55
C HIS A 140 -15.63 22.09 5.55
N SER A 141 -14.47 21.64 6.02
CA SER A 141 -13.71 22.32 7.07
C SER A 141 -12.46 23.07 6.58
N ASN A 142 -11.73 22.59 5.56
CA ASN A 142 -10.50 23.27 5.07
C ASN A 142 -9.93 22.63 3.79
N SER A 143 -9.49 23.45 2.82
CA SER A 143 -8.85 23.01 1.58
C SER A 143 -7.49 22.28 1.78
N SER A 144 -6.78 22.54 2.89
CA SER A 144 -5.53 21.85 3.21
C SER A 144 -5.71 20.35 3.45
N HIS A 145 -6.91 19.90 3.83
CA HIS A 145 -7.21 18.49 4.02
C HIS A 145 -7.21 17.70 2.71
N GLN A 146 -7.58 18.32 1.59
CA GLN A 146 -7.54 17.65 0.28
C GLN A 146 -6.11 17.23 -0.09
N ALA A 147 -5.14 18.10 0.11
CA ALA A 147 -3.75 17.80 -0.18
C ALA A 147 -3.20 16.65 0.71
N LEU A 148 -3.58 16.63 1.99
CA LEU A 148 -3.22 15.55 2.90
C LEU A 148 -3.87 14.22 2.51
N LEU A 149 -5.14 14.21 2.10
CA LEU A 149 -5.83 13.01 1.61
C LEU A 149 -5.14 12.46 0.35
N GLU A 150 -4.81 13.34 -0.60
CA GLU A 150 -4.13 12.95 -1.84
C GLU A 150 -2.73 12.40 -1.57
N GLU A 151 -1.97 13.00 -0.65
CA GLU A 151 -0.65 12.52 -0.25
C GLU A 151 -0.74 11.11 0.37
N VAL A 152 -1.61 10.91 1.35
CA VAL A 152 -1.68 9.68 2.16
C VAL A 152 -2.29 8.52 1.40
N PHE A 153 -3.32 8.75 0.56
CA PHE A 153 -4.07 7.68 -0.08
C PHE A 153 -3.79 7.50 -1.58
N VAL A 154 -3.00 8.38 -2.18
CA VAL A 154 -2.65 8.28 -3.59
C VAL A 154 -1.14 8.33 -3.79
N ALA A 155 -0.48 9.41 -3.41
CA ALA A 155 0.93 9.62 -3.73
C ALA A 155 1.86 8.64 -2.99
N LEU A 156 1.70 8.47 -1.68
CA LEU A 156 2.49 7.53 -0.88
C LEU A 156 2.27 6.07 -1.31
N PRO A 157 1.04 5.52 -1.40
CA PRO A 157 0.82 4.15 -1.85
C PRO A 157 1.37 3.85 -3.24
N ASN A 158 1.27 4.80 -4.19
CA ASN A 158 1.85 4.65 -5.52
C ASN A 158 3.40 4.61 -5.48
N SER A 159 4.01 5.47 -4.66
CA SER A 159 5.47 5.48 -4.47
C SER A 159 5.98 4.17 -3.85
N ILE A 160 5.26 3.69 -2.83
CA ILE A 160 5.55 2.42 -2.16
C ILE A 160 5.44 1.26 -3.17
N GLU A 161 4.40 1.24 -3.99
CA GLU A 161 4.19 0.17 -4.97
C GLU A 161 5.29 0.14 -6.03
N ASN A 162 5.72 1.30 -6.57
CA ASN A 162 6.82 1.34 -7.52
C ASN A 162 8.13 0.82 -6.91
N LEU A 163 8.41 1.17 -5.65
CA LEU A 163 9.58 0.66 -4.93
C LEU A 163 9.46 -0.84 -4.66
N ALA A 164 8.27 -1.33 -4.29
CA ALA A 164 8.03 -2.76 -4.05
C ALA A 164 8.13 -3.60 -5.35
N MET A 165 7.69 -3.05 -6.48
CA MET A 165 7.92 -3.66 -7.80
C MET A 165 9.42 -3.70 -8.15
N LEU A 166 10.13 -2.59 -7.92
CA LEU A 166 11.57 -2.51 -8.15
C LEU A 166 12.33 -3.51 -7.26
N ARG A 167 11.94 -3.64 -5.98
CA ARG A 167 12.46 -4.67 -5.08
C ARG A 167 12.34 -6.06 -5.69
N GLY A 168 11.12 -6.46 -6.08
CA GLY A 168 10.86 -7.79 -6.62
C GLY A 168 11.74 -8.08 -7.85
N LEU A 169 11.72 -7.18 -8.84
CA LEU A 169 12.47 -7.37 -10.09
C LEU A 169 13.99 -7.36 -9.87
N SER A 170 14.52 -6.44 -9.05
CA SER A 170 15.96 -6.37 -8.80
C SER A 170 16.46 -7.57 -7.98
N THR A 171 15.68 -8.04 -7.00
CA THR A 171 16.00 -9.26 -6.24
C THR A 171 16.00 -10.49 -7.15
N ASN A 172 14.98 -10.64 -8.02
CA ASN A 172 14.93 -11.74 -8.98
C ASN A 172 16.18 -11.76 -9.89
N VAL A 173 16.50 -10.60 -10.50
CA VAL A 173 17.70 -10.46 -11.36
C VAL A 173 18.99 -10.78 -10.58
N ALA A 174 19.07 -10.38 -9.32
CA ALA A 174 20.23 -10.67 -8.47
C ALA A 174 20.34 -12.17 -8.11
N VAL A 175 19.22 -12.88 -7.94
CA VAL A 175 19.20 -14.34 -7.70
C VAL A 175 19.66 -15.10 -8.95
N ILE A 176 19.07 -14.82 -10.11
CA ILE A 176 19.39 -15.54 -11.37
C ILE A 176 20.72 -15.10 -12.01
N LYS A 177 21.34 -14.02 -11.47
CA LYS A 177 22.60 -13.42 -11.98
C LYS A 177 22.55 -13.05 -13.48
N ALA A 178 21.36 -12.70 -13.98
CA ALA A 178 21.15 -12.34 -15.39
C ALA A 178 20.09 -11.24 -15.50
N CYS A 179 20.38 -10.18 -16.28
CA CYS A 179 19.47 -9.09 -16.57
C CYS A 179 19.13 -9.07 -18.05
N GLY A 180 18.00 -9.69 -18.43
CA GLY A 180 17.50 -9.65 -19.81
C GLY A 180 17.03 -8.25 -20.21
N LYS A 181 16.86 -8.01 -21.51
CA LYS A 181 16.44 -6.68 -22.05
C LYS A 181 15.17 -6.16 -21.43
N ASP A 182 14.16 -7.00 -21.23
CA ASP A 182 12.87 -6.62 -20.65
C ASP A 182 13.00 -6.24 -19.17
N SER A 183 13.75 -7.04 -18.39
CA SER A 183 14.04 -6.73 -16.99
C SER A 183 14.84 -5.44 -16.86
N HIS A 184 15.82 -5.23 -17.71
CA HIS A 184 16.62 -4.00 -17.76
C HIS A 184 15.72 -2.77 -18.02
N ALA A 185 14.84 -2.85 -19.02
CA ALA A 185 13.93 -1.76 -19.37
C ALA A 185 12.94 -1.47 -18.22
N LYS A 186 12.33 -2.52 -17.62
CA LYS A 186 11.39 -2.37 -16.49
C LYS A 186 12.08 -1.78 -15.26
N ILE A 187 13.26 -2.28 -14.89
CA ILE A 187 14.05 -1.76 -13.74
C ILE A 187 14.44 -0.30 -13.99
N SER A 188 14.94 0.04 -15.17
CA SER A 188 15.32 1.41 -15.53
C SER A 188 14.12 2.37 -15.47
N PHE A 189 12.95 1.94 -15.93
CA PHE A 189 11.72 2.71 -15.83
C PHE A 189 11.32 2.93 -14.36
N LEU A 190 11.26 1.87 -13.56
CA LEU A 190 10.87 1.94 -12.14
C LEU A 190 11.82 2.82 -11.31
N ILE A 191 13.11 2.80 -11.61
CA ILE A 191 14.07 3.71 -10.97
C ILE A 191 13.71 5.17 -11.24
N LYS A 192 13.46 5.53 -12.51
CA LYS A 192 13.08 6.90 -12.90
C LYS A 192 11.79 7.34 -12.24
N GLU A 193 10.77 6.47 -12.26
CA GLU A 193 9.48 6.73 -11.60
C GLU A 193 9.64 6.92 -10.10
N THR A 194 10.41 6.06 -9.42
CA THR A 194 10.67 6.16 -7.98
C THR A 194 11.41 7.45 -7.65
N GLU A 195 12.42 7.84 -8.42
CA GLU A 195 13.14 9.12 -8.24
C GLU A 195 12.20 10.33 -8.42
N GLN A 196 11.35 10.32 -9.45
CA GLN A 196 10.42 11.42 -9.72
C GLN A 196 9.34 11.53 -8.64
N GLN A 197 8.75 10.39 -8.23
CA GLN A 197 7.74 10.38 -7.18
C GLN A 197 8.31 10.81 -5.83
N ASN A 198 9.51 10.33 -5.48
CA ASN A 198 10.18 10.79 -4.26
C ASN A 198 10.43 12.30 -4.27
N LYS A 199 10.86 12.86 -5.40
CA LYS A 199 11.04 14.32 -5.55
C LYS A 199 9.71 15.07 -5.33
N ASN A 200 8.62 14.60 -5.91
CA ASN A 200 7.30 15.20 -5.75
C ASN A 200 6.82 15.13 -4.29
N LEU A 201 6.99 13.96 -3.63
CA LEU A 201 6.65 13.77 -2.22
C LEU A 201 7.43 14.72 -1.30
N VAL A 202 8.72 14.86 -1.52
CA VAL A 202 9.57 15.80 -0.76
C VAL A 202 9.08 17.24 -0.90
N GLN A 203 8.70 17.65 -2.12
CA GLN A 203 8.15 18.99 -2.36
C GLN A 203 6.80 19.17 -1.65
N ALA A 204 5.89 18.20 -1.75
CA ALA A 204 4.58 18.24 -1.10
C ALA A 204 4.70 18.32 0.44
N VAL A 205 5.55 17.48 1.04
CA VAL A 205 5.79 17.48 2.49
C VAL A 205 6.40 18.78 2.98
N ASN A 206 7.37 19.33 2.27
CA ASN A 206 7.98 20.62 2.65
C ASN A 206 6.93 21.76 2.65
N THR A 207 5.90 21.66 1.81
CA THR A 207 4.82 22.65 1.74
C THR A 207 3.75 22.44 2.82
N LEU A 208 3.36 21.18 3.08
CA LEU A 208 2.23 20.84 3.94
C LEU A 208 2.63 20.57 5.40
N SER A 209 3.83 20.09 5.64
CA SER A 209 4.31 19.67 6.95
C SER A 209 5.84 19.72 7.03
N PRO A 210 6.44 20.92 7.20
CA PRO A 210 7.90 21.09 7.21
C PRO A 210 8.64 20.23 8.25
N ASP A 211 7.93 19.82 9.30
CA ASP A 211 8.43 19.00 10.40
C ASP A 211 8.27 17.47 10.18
N SER A 212 7.85 17.06 8.98
CA SER A 212 7.74 15.63 8.67
C SER A 212 9.13 14.98 8.61
N TYR A 213 9.56 14.46 9.77
CA TYR A 213 10.82 13.75 9.94
C TYR A 213 10.92 12.50 9.05
N LEU A 214 9.80 11.82 8.82
CA LEU A 214 9.77 10.52 8.13
C LEU A 214 10.24 10.59 6.68
N VAL A 215 9.83 11.61 5.92
CA VAL A 215 10.31 11.75 4.53
C VAL A 215 11.81 11.94 4.47
N LYS A 216 12.39 12.64 5.45
CA LYS A 216 13.83 12.83 5.53
C LYS A 216 14.58 11.55 5.90
N THR A 217 13.96 10.64 6.67
CA THR A 217 14.62 9.42 7.15
C THR A 217 14.89 8.40 6.06
N TYR A 218 13.98 8.22 5.09
CA TYR A 218 14.18 7.23 4.05
C TYR A 218 14.89 7.74 2.78
N GLN A 219 15.10 9.04 2.61
CA GLN A 219 15.71 9.60 1.40
C GLN A 219 17.13 9.07 1.13
N LYS A 220 18.01 9.11 2.15
CA LYS A 220 19.38 8.58 2.00
C LYS A 220 19.41 7.09 1.75
N PRO A 221 18.67 6.24 2.50
CA PRO A 221 18.50 4.81 2.20
C PRO A 221 17.99 4.56 0.79
N LEU A 222 16.94 5.29 0.35
CA LEU A 222 16.39 5.16 -1.00
C LEU A 222 17.44 5.47 -2.08
N HIS A 223 18.13 6.60 -1.95
CA HIS A 223 19.19 6.95 -2.91
C HIS A 223 20.28 5.87 -2.97
N LYS A 224 20.71 5.37 -1.80
CA LYS A 224 21.70 4.27 -1.72
C LYS A 224 21.18 3.00 -2.42
N PHE A 225 19.93 2.62 -2.18
CA PHE A 225 19.31 1.45 -2.82
C PHE A 225 19.26 1.61 -4.35
N LEU A 226 18.76 2.77 -4.85
CA LEU A 226 18.67 3.02 -6.30
C LEU A 226 20.05 3.02 -6.97
N LEU A 227 21.04 3.62 -6.32
CA LEU A 227 22.43 3.60 -6.80
C LEU A 227 22.99 2.17 -6.84
N THR A 228 22.76 1.38 -5.78
CA THR A 228 23.18 -0.04 -5.75
C THR A 228 22.58 -0.82 -6.91
N VAL A 229 21.25 -0.68 -7.17
CA VAL A 229 20.60 -1.35 -8.30
C VAL A 229 21.21 -0.90 -9.64
N LYS A 230 21.44 0.41 -9.84
CA LYS A 230 22.06 0.93 -11.07
C LYS A 230 23.45 0.32 -11.28
N MET A 231 24.33 0.42 -10.29
CA MET A 231 25.72 0.01 -10.40
C MET A 231 25.91 -1.49 -10.54
N SER A 232 25.10 -2.30 -9.82
CA SER A 232 25.32 -3.75 -9.73
C SER A 232 24.46 -4.59 -10.69
N ILE A 233 23.44 -3.97 -11.32
CA ILE A 233 22.53 -4.65 -12.26
C ILE A 233 22.54 -4.02 -13.64
N LEU A 234 22.38 -2.68 -13.76
CA LEU A 234 22.16 -2.03 -15.05
C LEU A 234 23.45 -1.61 -15.75
N GLU A 235 24.45 -1.16 -15.00
CA GLU A 235 25.70 -0.58 -15.53
C GLU A 235 26.88 -1.57 -15.43
N SER A 236 26.71 -2.69 -14.74
CA SER A 236 27.71 -3.75 -14.63
C SER A 236 27.63 -4.71 -15.82
N PRO A 237 28.75 -5.14 -16.40
CA PRO A 237 28.76 -6.16 -17.45
C PRO A 237 28.21 -7.51 -16.97
N GLU A 238 28.33 -7.81 -15.69
CA GLU A 238 27.75 -8.97 -15.02
C GLU A 238 26.94 -8.52 -13.79
N VAL A 239 25.88 -9.24 -13.44
CA VAL A 239 25.06 -8.93 -12.26
C VAL A 239 25.85 -9.30 -11.00
N THR A 240 26.36 -8.27 -10.31
CA THR A 240 27.14 -8.42 -9.06
C THR A 240 26.30 -8.24 -7.81
N ALA A 241 25.02 -7.85 -7.96
CA ALA A 241 24.12 -7.58 -6.86
C ALA A 241 23.95 -8.76 -5.90
N ASP A 242 23.93 -8.49 -4.60
CA ASP A 242 23.49 -9.41 -3.55
C ASP A 242 21.97 -9.30 -3.38
N SER A 243 21.25 -10.41 -3.57
CA SER A 243 19.79 -10.45 -3.54
C SER A 243 19.23 -10.18 -2.13
N SER A 244 19.86 -10.72 -1.09
CA SER A 244 19.45 -10.53 0.30
C SER A 244 19.64 -9.08 0.74
N LEU A 245 20.77 -8.46 0.35
CA LEU A 245 21.03 -7.05 0.62
C LEU A 245 20.00 -6.15 -0.06
N LEU A 246 19.72 -6.37 -1.36
CA LEU A 246 18.71 -5.59 -2.08
C LEU A 246 17.32 -5.74 -1.47
N PHE A 247 16.94 -6.96 -1.11
CA PHE A 247 15.65 -7.24 -0.48
C PHE A 247 15.52 -6.52 0.87
N THR A 248 16.52 -6.62 1.74
CA THR A 248 16.52 -5.98 3.06
C THR A 248 16.48 -4.46 2.94
N MET A 249 17.39 -3.87 2.15
CA MET A 249 17.46 -2.40 1.98
C MET A 249 16.11 -1.82 1.51
N SER A 250 15.48 -2.45 0.51
CA SER A 250 14.22 -1.97 -0.04
C SER A 250 13.03 -2.21 0.90
N THR A 251 13.04 -3.31 1.66
CA THR A 251 12.01 -3.61 2.65
C THR A 251 12.01 -2.57 3.77
N ASP A 252 13.17 -2.21 4.31
CA ASP A 252 13.29 -1.18 5.36
C ASP A 252 12.74 0.19 4.88
N ILE A 253 12.97 0.53 3.61
CA ILE A 253 12.45 1.78 3.03
C ILE A 253 10.92 1.69 2.87
N ILE A 254 10.39 0.58 2.35
CA ILE A 254 8.95 0.34 2.17
C ILE A 254 8.24 0.43 3.52
N ASP A 255 8.77 -0.20 4.56
CA ASP A 255 8.19 -0.18 5.89
C ASP A 255 8.20 1.22 6.51
N THR A 256 9.28 1.99 6.28
CA THR A 256 9.35 3.40 6.68
C THR A 256 8.29 4.25 5.96
N GLN A 257 8.04 4.01 4.68
CA GLN A 257 7.00 4.71 3.92
C GLN A 257 5.58 4.31 4.38
N TRP A 258 5.35 3.05 4.71
CA TRP A 258 4.08 2.62 5.31
C TRP A 258 3.83 3.23 6.70
N LEU A 259 4.90 3.44 7.48
CA LEU A 259 4.80 4.19 8.74
C LEU A 259 4.38 5.65 8.48
N ALA A 260 4.86 6.28 7.41
CA ALA A 260 4.41 7.62 7.01
C ALA A 260 2.91 7.64 6.64
N VAL A 261 2.42 6.63 5.91
CA VAL A 261 0.98 6.47 5.63
C VAL A 261 0.18 6.36 6.93
N SER A 262 0.61 5.51 7.86
CA SER A 262 -0.05 5.32 9.16
C SER A 262 -0.15 6.61 9.97
N GLN A 263 0.92 7.39 10.01
CA GLN A 263 0.93 8.70 10.68
C GLN A 263 0.05 9.73 9.97
N GLY A 264 0.01 9.69 8.63
CA GLY A 264 -0.91 10.49 7.84
C GLY A 264 -2.36 10.16 8.15
N ILE A 265 -2.72 8.89 8.23
CA ILE A 265 -4.07 8.42 8.62
C ILE A 265 -4.43 8.93 10.02
N GLN A 266 -3.52 8.88 10.99
CA GLN A 266 -3.77 9.39 12.34
C GLN A 266 -4.08 10.90 12.34
N ARG A 267 -3.35 11.70 11.56
CA ARG A 267 -3.62 13.15 11.42
C ARG A 267 -4.99 13.41 10.78
N ILE A 268 -5.36 12.61 9.79
CA ILE A 268 -6.66 12.67 9.14
C ILE A 268 -7.77 12.32 10.14
N GLU A 269 -7.61 11.26 10.91
CA GLU A 269 -8.52 10.83 11.98
C GLU A 269 -8.75 11.96 13.00
N ASP A 270 -7.66 12.54 13.54
CA ASP A 270 -7.73 13.64 14.50
C ASP A 270 -8.44 14.88 13.91
N SER A 271 -8.27 15.14 12.63
CA SER A 271 -8.90 16.25 11.93
C SER A 271 -10.38 16.00 11.70
N ALA A 272 -10.76 14.78 11.33
CA ALA A 272 -12.15 14.39 11.11
C ALA A 272 -12.96 14.42 12.42
N TYR A 273 -12.40 13.92 13.52
CA TYR A 273 -13.06 14.00 14.82
C TYR A 273 -13.25 15.44 15.29
N ARG A 274 -12.25 16.31 15.09
CA ARG A 274 -12.38 17.74 15.40
C ARG A 274 -13.44 18.45 14.55
N ALA A 275 -13.58 18.06 13.27
CA ALA A 275 -14.61 18.60 12.39
C ALA A 275 -16.02 18.19 12.85
N LEU A 276 -16.21 16.92 13.25
CA LEU A 276 -17.50 16.43 13.76
C LEU A 276 -17.94 17.09 15.07
N ILE A 277 -16.99 17.36 15.99
CA ILE A 277 -17.31 18.03 17.28
C ILE A 277 -17.77 19.48 17.07
N LYS A 278 -17.29 20.14 16.00
CA LYS A 278 -17.64 21.54 15.70
C LYS A 278 -18.92 21.69 14.89
N ALA A 279 -19.43 20.63 14.26
CA ALA A 279 -20.66 20.62 13.47
C ALA A 279 -21.89 20.41 14.33
#